data_d4b7210787ed917564e1b2451f106c07
#
_entry.id   d4b7210787ed917564e1b2451f106c07
#
_cell.length_a   1.000
_cell.length_b   1.000
_cell.length_c   1.000
_cell.angle_alpha   90.00
_cell.angle_beta   90.00
_cell.angle_gamma   90.00
#
_symmetry.space_group_name_H-M   'P 1'
#
loop_
_entity.id
_entity.type
_entity.pdbx_description
1 polymer ?
#
loop_
_entity_poly.entity_id
_entity_poly.type
_entity_poly.pdbx_seq_one_letter_code
_entity_poly.pdbx_strand_id
1 'polypeptide(L)'
;ARPGFLQTRSRDNLNQFERCFGFLPALVEGSDPKSITDIGKGDKCTYLKIGEYSYSAIKFALQDYRDRVSENVPENKHGFIESISFQGGKFDGQTITFSRELNTLIGIRGSGKSSILEAVRYVLGLTAQMDKDYKDSLVKNVFGSGGKATLNVVDKHGKHYFVSRIFGEQINVLNE
;
A
#
# COMPACT_ATOMS: atom_id res chain seq x y z
N ALA A 1 -3.60 -0.26 -26.12
CA ALA A 1 -4.24 -0.69 -27.38
C ALA A 1 -5.71 -0.97 -27.13
N ARG A 2 -6.61 -0.52 -27.98
CA ARG A 2 -8.05 -0.78 -27.83
C ARG A 2 -8.30 -2.30 -27.88
N PRO A 3 -9.21 -2.86 -27.06
CA PRO A 3 -9.56 -4.28 -27.13
C PRO A 3 -9.91 -4.76 -28.56
N GLY A 4 -10.51 -3.89 -29.39
CA GLY A 4 -10.80 -4.19 -30.79
C GLY A 4 -9.59 -4.22 -31.71
N PHE A 5 -8.47 -3.59 -31.34
CA PHE A 5 -7.23 -3.61 -32.11
C PHE A 5 -6.49 -4.94 -31.93
N LEU A 6 -6.66 -5.58 -30.78
CA LEU A 6 -6.10 -6.90 -30.48
C LEU A 6 -6.80 -8.05 -31.19
N GLN A 7 -8.03 -7.84 -31.69
CA GLN A 7 -8.85 -8.95 -32.20
C GLN A 7 -8.57 -9.40 -33.64
N THR A 8 -7.92 -8.60 -34.47
CA THR A 8 -7.77 -8.97 -35.89
C THR A 8 -6.36 -8.91 -36.45
N ARG A 9 -5.62 -7.84 -36.29
CA ARG A 9 -4.24 -7.72 -36.83
C ARG A 9 -3.14 -7.89 -35.76
N SER A 10 -3.51 -7.70 -34.52
CA SER A 10 -2.55 -7.65 -33.43
C SER A 10 -2.14 -9.01 -32.90
N ARG A 11 -2.94 -10.05 -33.08
CA ARG A 11 -2.64 -11.39 -32.55
C ARG A 11 -1.41 -11.99 -33.21
N ASP A 12 -1.31 -11.85 -34.51
CA ASP A 12 -0.15 -12.35 -35.26
C ASP A 12 1.09 -11.53 -34.95
N ASN A 13 0.96 -10.21 -34.82
CA ASN A 13 2.06 -9.34 -34.42
C ASN A 13 2.52 -9.59 -32.98
N LEU A 14 1.61 -9.84 -32.06
CA LEU A 14 1.93 -10.19 -30.67
C LEU A 14 2.61 -11.55 -30.58
N ASN A 15 2.10 -12.55 -31.30
CA ASN A 15 2.73 -13.87 -31.37
C ASN A 15 4.14 -13.80 -31.98
N GLN A 16 4.32 -12.98 -33.01
CA GLN A 16 5.62 -12.74 -33.60
C GLN A 16 6.56 -12.02 -32.64
N PHE A 17 6.04 -11.01 -31.92
CA PHE A 17 6.79 -10.28 -30.89
C PHE A 17 7.25 -11.22 -29.77
N GLU A 18 6.33 -12.04 -29.24
CA GLU A 18 6.66 -13.02 -28.20
C GLU A 18 7.70 -14.04 -28.66
N ARG A 19 7.62 -14.53 -29.92
CA ARG A 19 8.63 -15.41 -30.50
C ARG A 19 10.01 -14.76 -30.62
N CYS A 20 10.04 -13.46 -30.97
CA CYS A 20 11.30 -12.74 -31.17
C CYS A 20 11.96 -12.30 -29.86
N PHE A 21 11.17 -11.91 -28.86
CA PHE A 21 11.66 -11.25 -27.65
C PHE A 21 11.45 -12.07 -26.37
N GLY A 22 10.69 -13.17 -26.45
CA GLY A 22 10.41 -14.05 -25.29
C GLY A 22 9.44 -13.48 -24.25
N PHE A 23 8.79 -12.34 -24.55
CA PHE A 23 7.78 -11.74 -23.67
C PHE A 23 6.72 -10.97 -24.47
N LEU A 24 5.55 -10.76 -23.87
CA LEU A 24 4.51 -9.90 -24.42
C LEU A 24 4.65 -8.48 -23.83
N PRO A 25 4.48 -7.43 -24.65
CA PRO A 25 4.48 -6.05 -24.16
C PRO A 25 3.22 -5.77 -23.33
N ALA A 26 3.33 -4.86 -22.36
CA ALA A 26 2.17 -4.32 -21.66
C ALA A 26 1.23 -3.60 -22.63
N LEU A 27 -0.06 -3.83 -22.46
CA LEU A 27 -1.09 -3.11 -23.20
C LEU A 27 -1.47 -1.87 -22.42
N VAL A 28 -1.34 -0.71 -23.07
CA VAL A 28 -1.69 0.58 -22.48
C VAL A 28 -2.65 1.32 -23.38
N GLU A 29 -3.58 2.05 -22.80
CA GLU A 29 -4.49 2.95 -23.54
C GLU A 29 -3.82 4.31 -23.69
N GLY A 30 -3.84 4.86 -24.90
CA GLY A 30 -3.37 6.19 -25.19
C GLY A 30 -4.52 7.06 -25.72
N SER A 31 -4.47 8.36 -25.45
CA SER A 31 -5.50 9.31 -25.92
C SER A 31 -5.45 9.60 -27.42
N ASP A 32 -4.36 9.22 -28.09
CA ASP A 32 -4.10 9.51 -29.53
C ASP A 32 -4.49 10.94 -29.93
N PRO A 33 -3.92 11.98 -29.25
CA PRO A 33 -4.37 13.35 -29.41
C PRO A 33 -4.01 13.88 -30.80
N LYS A 34 -4.95 14.53 -31.46
CA LYS A 34 -4.73 15.22 -32.72
C LYS A 34 -4.39 16.69 -32.53
N SER A 35 -4.58 17.24 -31.34
CA SER A 35 -4.22 18.59 -30.96
C SER A 35 -3.70 18.60 -29.49
N ILE A 36 -3.00 19.67 -29.11
CA ILE A 36 -2.51 19.87 -27.75
C ILE A 36 -3.65 19.84 -26.72
N THR A 37 -4.80 20.39 -27.13
CA THR A 37 -6.01 20.42 -26.29
C THR A 37 -6.64 19.06 -26.03
N ASP A 38 -6.30 18.04 -26.82
CA ASP A 38 -6.84 16.67 -26.69
C ASP A 38 -5.98 15.74 -25.83
N ILE A 39 -4.80 16.24 -25.40
CA ILE A 39 -3.93 15.45 -24.52
C ILE A 39 -4.64 15.19 -23.18
N GLY A 40 -4.72 13.93 -22.81
CA GLY A 40 -5.36 13.48 -21.57
C GLY A 40 -6.89 13.46 -21.59
N LYS A 41 -7.53 13.82 -22.71
CA LYS A 41 -8.98 13.74 -22.90
C LYS A 41 -9.38 12.39 -23.51
N GLY A 42 -9.15 11.31 -22.79
CA GLY A 42 -9.61 9.97 -23.18
C GLY A 42 -10.65 9.46 -22.20
N ASP A 43 -11.65 8.72 -22.70
CA ASP A 43 -12.64 8.06 -21.85
C ASP A 43 -12.06 6.85 -21.09
N LYS A 44 -10.86 6.44 -21.46
CA LYS A 44 -10.16 5.27 -20.89
C LYS A 44 -8.77 5.65 -20.41
N CYS A 45 -8.41 5.13 -19.26
CA CYS A 45 -7.11 5.30 -18.65
C CYS A 45 -6.46 3.94 -18.37
N THR A 46 -5.14 3.91 -18.43
CA THR A 46 -4.36 2.78 -17.92
C THR A 46 -3.82 3.14 -16.55
N TYR A 47 -4.04 2.29 -15.59
CA TYR A 47 -3.55 2.44 -14.22
C TYR A 47 -2.27 1.65 -14.04
N LEU A 48 -1.22 2.31 -13.55
CA LEU A 48 0.08 1.69 -13.27
C LEU A 48 0.34 1.67 -11.77
N LYS A 49 0.64 0.49 -11.23
CA LYS A 49 1.07 0.33 -9.84
C LYS A 49 2.57 0.62 -9.75
N ILE A 50 2.91 1.82 -9.30
CA ILE A 50 4.29 2.31 -9.16
C ILE A 50 4.56 2.72 -7.72
N GLY A 51 5.80 2.57 -7.25
CA GLY A 51 6.22 2.97 -5.90
C GLY A 51 6.71 4.42 -5.83
N GLU A 52 7.06 5.02 -6.97
CA GLU A 52 7.53 6.40 -7.08
C GLU A 52 7.26 6.95 -8.48
N TYR A 53 7.25 8.27 -8.63
CA TYR A 53 7.09 8.93 -9.94
C TYR A 53 8.45 9.03 -10.65
N SER A 54 8.93 7.89 -11.18
CA SER A 54 10.18 7.83 -11.94
C SER A 54 10.02 7.01 -13.22
N TYR A 55 10.89 7.26 -14.22
CA TYR A 55 10.92 6.46 -15.44
C TYR A 55 11.21 4.98 -15.14
N SER A 56 12.09 4.71 -14.18
CA SER A 56 12.44 3.35 -13.77
C SER A 56 11.24 2.61 -13.20
N ALA A 57 10.41 3.28 -12.39
CA ALA A 57 9.20 2.69 -11.82
C ALA A 57 8.15 2.39 -12.90
N ILE A 58 7.96 3.30 -13.87
CA ILE A 58 7.08 3.09 -15.02
C ILE A 58 7.58 1.91 -15.87
N LYS A 59 8.88 1.89 -16.21
CA LYS A 59 9.49 0.80 -16.97
C LYS A 59 9.29 -0.55 -16.27
N PHE A 60 9.52 -0.60 -14.96
CA PHE A 60 9.33 -1.81 -14.17
C PHE A 60 7.86 -2.25 -14.17
N ALA A 61 6.91 -1.33 -13.99
CA ALA A 61 5.48 -1.65 -14.04
C ALA A 61 5.05 -2.23 -15.40
N LEU A 62 5.59 -1.68 -16.50
CA LEU A 62 5.31 -2.18 -17.85
C LEU A 62 5.97 -3.55 -18.14
N GLN A 63 7.08 -3.87 -17.50
CA GLN A 63 7.72 -5.18 -17.60
C GLN A 63 6.97 -6.24 -16.79
N ASP A 64 6.46 -5.87 -15.61
CA ASP A 64 5.67 -6.71 -14.70
C ASP A 64 4.16 -6.42 -14.85
N TYR A 65 3.70 -6.29 -16.09
CA TYR A 65 2.39 -5.73 -16.42
C TYR A 65 1.21 -6.54 -15.86
N ARG A 66 1.36 -7.85 -15.67
CA ARG A 66 0.28 -8.73 -15.18
C ARG A 66 -0.27 -8.30 -13.82
N ASP A 67 0.63 -7.82 -12.95
CA ASP A 67 0.30 -7.43 -11.57
C ASP A 67 0.31 -5.91 -11.36
N ARG A 68 0.76 -5.15 -12.38
CA ARG A 68 1.01 -3.71 -12.23
C ARG A 68 0.30 -2.83 -13.24
N VAL A 69 -0.37 -3.39 -14.23
CA VAL A 69 -1.09 -2.63 -15.27
C VAL A 69 -2.56 -3.05 -15.25
N SER A 70 -3.46 -2.09 -15.12
CA SER A 70 -4.91 -2.32 -15.09
C SER A 70 -5.66 -1.32 -15.95
N GLU A 71 -6.73 -1.76 -16.60
CA GLU A 71 -7.67 -0.90 -17.33
C GLU A 71 -8.73 -0.26 -16.40
N ASN A 72 -8.87 -0.80 -15.19
CA ASN A 72 -9.84 -0.31 -14.21
C ASN A 72 -9.11 0.26 -12.99
N VAL A 73 -9.76 1.20 -12.31
CA VAL A 73 -9.29 1.67 -11.00
C VAL A 73 -9.18 0.45 -10.07
N PRO A 74 -8.01 0.21 -9.47
CA PRO A 74 -7.87 -0.89 -8.53
C PRO A 74 -8.83 -0.70 -7.34
N GLU A 75 -9.73 -1.65 -7.13
CA GLU A 75 -10.62 -1.65 -5.98
C GLU A 75 -9.89 -2.16 -4.74
N ASN A 76 -10.11 -1.51 -3.61
CA ASN A 76 -9.67 -2.02 -2.33
C ASN A 76 -10.56 -3.20 -1.94
N LYS A 77 -10.01 -4.42 -2.01
CA LYS A 77 -10.73 -5.64 -1.62
C LYS A 77 -10.60 -5.98 -0.14
N HIS A 78 -9.76 -5.28 0.59
CA HIS A 78 -9.49 -5.52 2.02
C HIS A 78 -9.27 -4.20 2.75
N GLY A 79 -9.49 -4.21 4.07
CA GLY A 79 -9.07 -3.11 4.93
C GLY A 79 -7.56 -3.08 5.11
N PHE A 80 -7.02 -1.91 5.43
CA PHE A 80 -5.59 -1.71 5.66
C PHE A 80 -5.36 -0.65 6.74
N ILE A 81 -4.18 -0.67 7.32
CA ILE A 81 -3.72 0.37 8.24
C ILE A 81 -2.98 1.43 7.43
N GLU A 82 -3.47 2.66 7.45
CA GLU A 82 -2.86 3.77 6.71
C GLU A 82 -1.67 4.37 7.46
N SER A 83 -1.81 4.53 8.78
CA SER A 83 -0.74 5.09 9.60
C SER A 83 -0.84 4.68 11.06
N ILE A 84 0.28 4.82 11.78
CA ILE A 84 0.34 4.83 13.24
C ILE A 84 1.04 6.10 13.69
N SER A 85 0.45 6.82 14.65
CA SER A 85 1.03 8.00 15.29
C SER A 85 1.20 7.78 16.79
N PHE A 86 2.24 8.37 17.37
CA PHE A 86 2.60 8.22 18.77
C PHE A 86 2.59 9.57 19.49
N GLN A 87 2.09 9.56 20.72
CA GLN A 87 2.11 10.68 21.65
C GLN A 87 2.66 10.18 23.01
N GLY A 88 3.76 10.75 23.43
CA GLY A 88 4.52 10.25 24.60
C GLY A 88 5.31 8.96 24.29
N GLY A 89 6.11 8.52 25.27
CA GLY A 89 6.92 7.33 25.13
C GLY A 89 8.12 7.47 24.20
N LYS A 90 8.63 6.34 23.73
CA LYS A 90 9.88 6.28 22.95
C LYS A 90 9.77 6.89 21.55
N PHE A 91 8.60 6.86 20.95
CA PHE A 91 8.34 7.34 19.58
C PHE A 91 7.50 8.63 19.57
N ASP A 92 7.56 9.41 20.64
CA ASP A 92 6.79 10.64 20.74
C ASP A 92 6.91 11.53 19.51
N GLY A 93 5.76 12.03 19.02
CA GLY A 93 5.67 12.88 17.85
C GLY A 93 5.90 12.20 16.50
N GLN A 94 6.20 10.88 16.47
CA GLN A 94 6.43 10.18 15.22
C GLN A 94 5.12 9.66 14.62
N THR A 95 5.04 9.73 13.29
CA THR A 95 4.00 9.10 12.50
C THR A 95 4.63 8.23 11.42
N ILE A 96 4.20 6.99 11.32
CA ILE A 96 4.64 6.03 10.31
C ILE A 96 3.46 5.77 9.39
N THR A 97 3.63 6.00 8.10
CA THR A 97 2.64 5.70 7.08
C THR A 97 2.94 4.35 6.43
N PHE A 98 1.89 3.63 6.11
CA PHE A 98 1.95 2.33 5.46
C PHE A 98 1.34 2.39 4.06
N SER A 99 1.84 1.57 3.16
CA SER A 99 1.16 1.33 1.89
C SER A 99 0.00 0.36 2.08
N ARG A 100 -0.92 0.33 1.13
CA ARG A 100 -2.05 -0.62 1.12
C ARG A 100 -1.63 -2.07 0.93
N GLU A 101 -0.43 -2.27 0.47
CA GLU A 101 0.15 -3.57 0.14
C GLU A 101 1.12 -4.04 1.24
N LEU A 102 2.04 -4.93 0.89
CA LEU A 102 3.06 -5.42 1.79
C LEU A 102 3.99 -4.28 2.24
N ASN A 103 4.12 -4.12 3.56
CA ASN A 103 5.07 -3.21 4.19
C ASN A 103 6.18 -4.01 4.86
N THR A 104 7.43 -3.61 4.65
CA THR A 104 8.59 -4.23 5.29
C THR A 104 9.33 -3.22 6.16
N LEU A 105 9.61 -3.59 7.40
CA LEU A 105 10.43 -2.79 8.31
C LEU A 105 11.88 -3.26 8.24
N ILE A 106 12.77 -2.42 7.73
CA ILE A 106 14.20 -2.71 7.57
C ILE A 106 15.00 -1.85 8.57
N GLY A 107 16.04 -2.42 9.14
CA GLY A 107 16.94 -1.72 10.06
C GLY A 107 17.80 -2.69 10.87
N ILE A 108 18.81 -2.15 11.55
CA ILE A 108 19.71 -2.90 12.42
C ILE A 108 18.98 -3.48 13.64
N ARG A 109 19.63 -4.40 14.34
CA ARG A 109 19.11 -4.93 15.62
C ARG A 109 18.93 -3.79 16.62
N GLY A 110 17.79 -3.76 17.32
CA GLY A 110 17.48 -2.70 18.30
C GLY A 110 16.86 -1.43 17.73
N SER A 111 16.68 -1.30 16.41
CA SER A 111 16.09 -0.10 15.79
C SER A 111 14.58 0.09 16.03
N GLY A 112 13.92 -0.81 16.76
CA GLY A 112 12.51 -0.65 17.13
C GLY A 112 11.51 -1.32 16.19
N LYS A 113 11.94 -2.10 15.18
CA LYS A 113 11.03 -2.78 14.23
C LYS A 113 9.96 -3.62 14.92
N SER A 114 10.40 -4.52 15.81
CA SER A 114 9.46 -5.36 16.58
C SER A 114 8.58 -4.53 17.52
N SER A 115 9.11 -3.43 18.06
CA SER A 115 8.38 -2.53 18.94
C SER A 115 7.22 -1.84 18.20
N ILE A 116 7.42 -1.43 16.93
CA ILE A 116 6.37 -0.83 16.10
C ILE A 116 5.27 -1.87 15.81
N LEU A 117 5.64 -3.10 15.43
CA LEU A 117 4.68 -4.18 15.18
C LEU A 117 3.87 -4.53 16.42
N GLU A 118 4.54 -4.60 17.59
CA GLU A 118 3.85 -4.86 18.85
C GLU A 118 2.97 -3.69 19.30
N ALA A 119 3.34 -2.44 18.99
CA ALA A 119 2.48 -1.29 19.22
C ALA A 119 1.20 -1.35 18.38
N VAL A 120 1.30 -1.67 17.08
CA VAL A 120 0.15 -1.89 16.21
C VAL A 120 -0.77 -2.99 16.78
N ARG A 121 -0.18 -4.14 17.14
CA ARG A 121 -0.91 -5.26 17.74
C ARG A 121 -1.64 -4.83 19.03
N TYR A 122 -0.94 -4.09 19.89
CA TYR A 122 -1.49 -3.62 21.16
C TYR A 122 -2.67 -2.67 20.98
N VAL A 123 -2.54 -1.69 20.08
CA VAL A 123 -3.62 -0.73 19.80
C VAL A 123 -4.87 -1.44 19.24
N LEU A 124 -4.68 -2.46 18.40
CA LEU A 124 -5.78 -3.28 17.87
C LEU A 124 -6.38 -4.26 18.91
N GLY A 125 -5.83 -4.34 20.12
CA GLY A 125 -6.30 -5.25 21.15
C GLY A 125 -6.02 -6.72 20.90
N LEU A 126 -5.10 -7.04 20.01
CA LEU A 126 -4.72 -8.40 19.70
C LEU A 126 -3.77 -8.94 20.78
N THR A 127 -4.10 -10.11 21.34
CA THR A 127 -3.25 -10.77 22.34
C THR A 127 -2.06 -11.48 21.71
N ALA A 128 -0.90 -11.41 22.36
CA ALA A 128 0.26 -12.19 21.95
C ALA A 128 0.04 -13.68 22.27
N GLN A 129 0.16 -14.54 21.26
CA GLN A 129 0.01 -15.99 21.45
C GLN A 129 1.29 -16.68 21.92
N MET A 130 2.47 -16.12 21.61
CA MET A 130 3.79 -16.62 21.98
C MET A 130 4.63 -15.48 22.53
N ASP A 131 5.58 -15.79 23.43
CA ASP A 131 6.53 -14.83 24.03
C ASP A 131 5.86 -13.59 24.64
N LYS A 132 4.75 -13.81 25.34
CA LYS A 132 3.89 -12.75 25.88
C LYS A 132 4.68 -11.74 26.71
N ASP A 133 5.48 -12.21 27.66
CA ASP A 133 6.23 -11.34 28.58
C ASP A 133 7.23 -10.44 27.83
N TYR A 134 7.91 -11.00 26.80
CA TYR A 134 8.82 -10.24 25.96
C TYR A 134 8.06 -9.18 25.15
N LYS A 135 6.93 -9.54 24.54
CA LYS A 135 6.12 -8.62 23.73
C LYS A 135 5.49 -7.52 24.57
N ASP A 136 5.01 -7.85 25.76
CA ASP A 136 4.46 -6.87 26.70
C ASP A 136 5.58 -5.92 27.20
N SER A 137 6.80 -6.40 27.37
CA SER A 137 7.96 -5.54 27.67
C SER A 137 8.28 -4.56 26.52
N LEU A 138 8.17 -5.00 25.28
CA LEU A 138 8.32 -4.11 24.11
C LEU A 138 7.26 -3.01 24.09
N VAL A 139 5.99 -3.37 24.32
CA VAL A 139 4.88 -2.40 24.39
C VAL A 139 5.12 -1.40 25.52
N LYS A 140 5.47 -1.88 26.72
CA LYS A 140 5.80 -1.01 27.85
C LYS A 140 6.94 -0.03 27.55
N ASN A 141 7.98 -0.50 26.85
CA ASN A 141 9.10 0.34 26.45
C ASN A 141 8.72 1.40 25.39
N VAL A 142 7.75 1.08 24.51
CA VAL A 142 7.25 2.02 23.49
C VAL A 142 6.43 3.13 24.12
N PHE A 143 5.45 2.76 24.93
CA PHE A 143 4.47 3.69 25.47
C PHE A 143 4.96 4.41 26.75
N GLY A 144 5.87 3.79 27.50
CA GLY A 144 6.27 4.34 28.79
C GLY A 144 5.08 4.50 29.75
N SER A 145 5.07 5.59 30.50
CA SER A 145 3.97 5.94 31.40
C SER A 145 3.01 6.90 30.68
N GLY A 146 1.78 6.45 30.39
CA GLY A 146 0.73 7.29 29.81
C GLY A 146 0.88 7.59 28.32
N GLY A 147 1.81 6.94 27.61
CA GLY A 147 1.92 7.09 26.17
C GLY A 147 0.70 6.54 25.44
N LYS A 148 0.38 7.17 24.31
CA LYS A 148 -0.76 6.86 23.45
C LYS A 148 -0.30 6.56 22.04
N ALA A 149 -0.89 5.60 21.37
CA ALA A 149 -0.78 5.47 19.94
C ALA A 149 -2.16 5.46 19.28
N THR A 150 -2.22 5.99 18.06
CA THR A 150 -3.43 6.08 17.24
C THR A 150 -3.14 5.49 15.87
N LEU A 151 -3.95 4.51 15.46
CA LEU A 151 -3.97 3.95 14.12
C LEU A 151 -5.05 4.65 13.30
N ASN A 152 -4.71 5.03 12.07
CA ASN A 152 -5.68 5.32 11.04
C ASN A 152 -5.88 4.05 10.22
N VAL A 153 -7.10 3.52 10.23
CA VAL A 153 -7.47 2.26 9.58
C VAL A 153 -8.56 2.55 8.56
N VAL A 154 -8.40 2.01 7.37
CA VAL A 154 -9.39 2.13 6.30
C VAL A 154 -10.01 0.75 6.07
N ASP A 155 -11.34 0.66 6.05
CA ASP A 155 -12.03 -0.58 5.77
C ASP A 155 -12.09 -0.90 4.26
N LYS A 156 -12.64 -2.06 3.91
CA LYS A 156 -12.82 -2.48 2.51
C LYS A 156 -13.75 -1.58 1.69
N HIS A 157 -14.53 -0.72 2.34
CA HIS A 157 -15.45 0.23 1.71
C HIS A 157 -14.87 1.65 1.62
N GLY A 158 -13.61 1.84 2.09
CA GLY A 158 -12.95 3.14 2.08
C GLY A 158 -13.29 4.04 3.27
N LYS A 159 -13.99 3.52 4.28
CA LYS A 159 -14.35 4.28 5.48
C LYS A 159 -13.18 4.31 6.46
N HIS A 160 -12.89 5.49 7.01
CA HIS A 160 -11.80 5.72 7.96
C HIS A 160 -12.24 5.52 9.40
N TYR A 161 -11.34 4.92 10.18
CA TYR A 161 -11.49 4.69 11.62
C TYR A 161 -10.20 5.07 12.34
N PHE A 162 -10.31 5.81 13.42
CA PHE A 162 -9.20 6.12 14.32
C PHE A 162 -9.28 5.21 15.52
N VAL A 163 -8.37 4.26 15.60
CA VAL A 163 -8.26 3.33 16.73
C VAL A 163 -7.12 3.81 17.61
N SER A 164 -7.42 4.23 18.82
CA SER A 164 -6.43 4.74 19.75
C SER A 164 -6.41 3.97 21.07
N ARG A 165 -5.25 3.89 21.68
CA ARG A 165 -5.07 3.28 22.99
C ARG A 165 -3.96 3.94 23.79
N ILE A 166 -4.29 4.31 25.03
CA ILE A 166 -3.32 4.71 26.04
C ILE A 166 -2.79 3.44 26.72
N PHE A 167 -1.53 3.45 27.12
CA PHE A 167 -0.95 2.29 27.81
C PHE A 167 -1.68 2.00 29.14
N GLY A 168 -2.16 0.77 29.26
CA GLY A 168 -2.95 0.30 30.43
C GLY A 168 -4.46 0.59 30.34
N GLU A 169 -4.93 1.29 29.31
CA GLU A 169 -6.33 1.63 29.15
C GLU A 169 -7.04 0.80 28.08
N GLN A 170 -8.33 1.01 27.95
CA GLN A 170 -9.21 0.39 26.96
C GLN A 170 -8.98 1.02 25.57
N ILE A 171 -9.35 0.27 24.54
CA ILE A 171 -9.30 0.74 23.16
C ILE A 171 -10.44 1.76 22.93
N ASN A 172 -10.11 2.87 22.29
CA ASN A 172 -11.07 3.84 21.82
C ASN A 172 -11.12 3.84 20.28
N VAL A 173 -12.32 3.73 19.72
CA VAL A 173 -12.54 3.71 18.26
C VAL A 173 -13.47 4.86 17.90
N LEU A 174 -12.98 5.74 17.04
CA LEU A 174 -13.74 6.84 16.45
C LEU A 174 -13.84 6.58 14.95
N ASN A 175 -14.99 6.87 14.36
CA ASN A 175 -15.20 6.87 12.92
C ASN A 175 -15.42 8.32 12.46
N GLU A 176 -14.95 8.62 11.24
CA GLU A 176 -15.36 9.84 10.53
C GLU A 176 -16.82 9.80 10.15
#